data_f82320a0f6c087f87f4febad2116539b
#
_entry.id   f82320a0f6c087f87f4febad2116539b
#
_cell.length_a   1.000
_cell.length_b   1.000
_cell.length_c   1.000
_cell.angle_alpha   90.00
_cell.angle_beta   90.00
_cell.angle_gamma   90.00
#
_symmetry.space_group_name_H-M   'P 1'
#
loop_
_entity.id
_entity.type
_entity.pdbx_description
1 polymer ?
#
loop_
_entity_poly.entity_id
_entity_poly.type
_entity_poly.pdbx_seq_one_letter_code
_entity_poly.pdbx_strand_id
1 'polypeptide(L)'
;GGNMNPDYYANEYRRYQTFVRDYNSKQHIQRICCGAPHEDYDWTKEVLATCFRRTSEEQHGFMDGLSLHYYVYPEGIEIKGSSTEFDEKSWYKTLNKAVYMDELIRRHGAIMDEYDPDKNIGLIVDEWGTWYTCEPGANPGFLYQQNTMRDALVAGIHLNIFNKHIDRVKMANLAQI
;
A
#
# COMPACT_ATOMS: atom_id res chain seq x y z
N GLY A 1 0.77 9.66 6.07
CA GLY A 1 0.68 10.56 6.73
C GLY A 1 1.57 11.67 7.25
N GLY A 2 2.83 11.74 6.89
CA GLY A 2 3.69 12.83 7.33
C GLY A 2 3.81 12.91 8.85
N ASN A 3 3.48 14.06 9.43
CA ASN A 3 3.59 14.33 10.86
C ASN A 3 2.27 14.08 11.64
N MET A 4 1.32 13.39 11.03
CA MET A 4 0.04 13.09 11.67
C MET A 4 0.08 11.73 12.37
N ASN A 5 -0.52 11.64 13.54
CA ASN A 5 -0.87 10.34 14.10
C ASN A 5 -2.17 9.81 13.45
N PRO A 6 -2.47 8.51 13.57
CA PRO A 6 -3.60 7.90 12.87
C PRO A 6 -4.96 8.46 13.27
N ASP A 7 -5.18 8.78 14.55
CA ASP A 7 -6.45 9.36 15.01
C ASP A 7 -6.67 10.76 14.44
N TYR A 8 -5.66 11.62 14.48
CA TYR A 8 -5.74 12.97 13.91
C TYR A 8 -5.97 12.90 12.40
N TYR A 9 -5.20 12.05 11.68
CA TYR A 9 -5.37 11.85 10.25
C TYR A 9 -6.80 11.40 9.92
N ALA A 10 -7.32 10.38 10.60
CA ALA A 10 -8.64 9.84 10.33
C ALA A 10 -9.76 10.86 10.58
N ASN A 11 -9.63 11.69 11.63
CA ASN A 11 -10.59 12.77 11.90
C ASN A 11 -10.55 13.85 10.79
N GLU A 12 -9.35 14.27 10.34
CA GLU A 12 -9.23 15.21 9.23
C GLU A 12 -9.72 14.58 7.92
N TYR A 13 -9.39 13.31 7.64
CA TYR A 13 -9.91 12.60 6.48
C TYR A 13 -11.45 12.64 6.45
N ARG A 14 -12.13 12.24 7.53
CA ARG A 14 -13.59 12.30 7.64
C ARG A 14 -14.12 13.70 7.40
N ARG A 15 -13.50 14.71 8.00
CA ARG A 15 -13.87 16.11 7.84
C ARG A 15 -13.79 16.55 6.36
N TYR A 16 -12.68 16.25 5.69
CA TYR A 16 -12.53 16.63 4.28
C TYR A 16 -13.49 15.86 3.37
N GLN A 17 -13.79 14.60 3.65
CA GLN A 17 -14.72 13.81 2.85
C GLN A 17 -16.15 14.38 2.85
N THR A 18 -16.55 15.16 3.85
CA THR A 18 -17.86 15.83 3.84
C THR A 18 -18.02 16.83 2.71
N PHE A 19 -16.92 17.33 2.15
CA PHE A 19 -16.92 18.26 1.01
C PHE A 19 -16.77 17.57 -0.34
N VAL A 20 -16.37 16.29 -0.35
CA VAL A 20 -16.22 15.51 -1.58
C VAL A 20 -17.57 14.94 -1.98
N ARG A 21 -18.01 15.24 -3.20
CA ARG A 21 -19.27 14.75 -3.73
C ARG A 21 -19.15 14.42 -5.21
N ASP A 22 -19.97 13.50 -5.67
CA ASP A 22 -20.09 13.20 -7.08
C ASP A 22 -20.79 14.36 -7.78
N TYR A 23 -20.18 14.87 -8.86
CA TYR A 23 -20.75 15.92 -9.70
C TYR A 23 -21.57 15.37 -10.87
N ASN A 24 -21.45 14.06 -11.10
CA ASN A 24 -22.16 13.36 -12.16
C ASN A 24 -22.77 12.07 -11.58
N SER A 25 -24.08 11.91 -11.71
CA SER A 25 -24.81 10.75 -11.20
C SER A 25 -24.39 9.39 -11.83
N LYS A 26 -23.63 9.42 -12.94
CA LYS A 26 -23.12 8.22 -13.61
C LYS A 26 -21.70 7.83 -13.20
N GLN A 27 -21.05 8.64 -12.37
CA GLN A 27 -19.65 8.44 -11.95
C GLN A 27 -19.54 8.63 -10.45
N HIS A 28 -19.03 7.63 -9.78
CA HIS A 28 -18.69 7.69 -8.36
C HIS A 28 -17.19 7.95 -8.19
N ILE A 29 -16.86 8.96 -7.38
CA ILE A 29 -15.47 9.27 -7.02
C ILE A 29 -15.00 8.24 -5.99
N GLN A 30 -13.97 7.47 -6.33
CA GLN A 30 -13.33 6.55 -5.39
C GLN A 30 -12.53 7.32 -4.35
N ARG A 31 -12.88 7.16 -3.08
CA ARG A 31 -12.25 7.83 -1.93
C ARG A 31 -11.27 6.89 -1.28
N ILE A 32 -9.99 7.12 -1.49
CA ILE A 32 -8.94 6.26 -0.94
C ILE A 32 -8.39 6.93 0.33
N CYS A 33 -8.55 6.22 1.45
CA CYS A 33 -7.98 6.63 2.73
C CYS A 33 -6.52 6.18 2.80
N CYS A 34 -5.64 7.03 3.33
CA CYS A 34 -4.24 6.67 3.52
C CYS A 34 -4.12 5.56 4.57
N GLY A 35 -3.60 4.43 4.12
CA GLY A 35 -3.28 3.31 4.96
C GLY A 35 -1.82 3.32 5.40
N ALA A 36 -1.38 2.19 5.91
CA ALA A 36 -0.06 2.01 6.48
C ALA A 36 1.02 1.69 5.43
N PRO A 37 2.25 2.12 5.64
CA PRO A 37 3.39 1.50 4.98
C PRO A 37 3.74 0.20 5.72
N HIS A 38 4.08 -0.84 4.98
CA HIS A 38 4.56 -2.12 5.53
C HIS A 38 3.63 -2.71 6.62
N GLU A 39 4.19 -3.11 7.76
CA GLU A 39 3.52 -3.78 8.89
C GLU A 39 2.98 -2.85 9.98
N ASP A 40 2.72 -1.59 9.69
CA ASP A 40 2.07 -0.70 10.68
C ASP A 40 0.57 -1.03 10.82
N TYR A 41 0.30 -2.16 11.44
CA TYR A 41 -1.06 -2.65 11.69
C TYR A 41 -1.83 -1.78 12.69
N ASP A 42 -1.13 -1.12 13.59
CA ASP A 42 -1.74 -0.20 14.55
C ASP A 42 -2.29 1.04 13.85
N TRP A 43 -1.58 1.56 12.84
CA TRP A 43 -2.12 2.62 11.97
C TRP A 43 -3.45 2.19 11.34
N THR A 44 -3.46 1.02 10.69
CA THR A 44 -4.66 0.50 10.02
C THR A 44 -5.82 0.35 10.98
N LYS A 45 -5.58 -0.24 12.14
CA LYS A 45 -6.61 -0.44 13.18
C LYS A 45 -7.17 0.88 13.70
N GLU A 46 -6.31 1.84 14.04
CA GLU A 46 -6.74 3.11 14.62
C GLU A 46 -7.47 4.00 13.61
N VAL A 47 -7.00 4.03 12.34
CA VAL A 47 -7.67 4.76 11.26
C VAL A 47 -9.07 4.20 11.04
N LEU A 48 -9.22 2.88 10.93
CA LEU A 48 -10.52 2.25 10.73
C LEU A 48 -11.42 2.48 11.95
N ALA A 49 -10.93 2.26 13.18
CA ALA A 49 -11.69 2.50 14.40
C ALA A 49 -12.24 3.92 14.48
N THR A 50 -11.44 4.92 14.09
CA THR A 50 -11.86 6.32 14.09
C THR A 50 -12.81 6.64 12.94
N CYS A 51 -12.54 6.14 11.74
CA CYS A 51 -13.42 6.35 10.59
C CYS A 51 -14.80 5.69 10.77
N PHE A 52 -14.84 4.50 11.37
CA PHE A 52 -16.09 3.77 11.65
C PHE A 52 -16.71 4.09 13.01
N ARG A 53 -16.13 5.01 13.77
CA ARG A 53 -16.75 5.48 15.01
C ARG A 53 -18.13 6.05 14.69
N ARG A 54 -19.18 5.35 15.12
CA ARG A 54 -20.56 5.63 14.75
C ARG A 54 -20.98 7.04 15.09
N THR A 55 -21.44 7.76 14.04
CA THR A 55 -22.27 8.96 14.17
C THR A 55 -23.63 8.78 13.49
N SER A 56 -23.77 7.83 12.55
CA SER A 56 -25.05 7.38 11.97
C SER A 56 -24.88 6.01 11.32
N GLU A 57 -25.99 5.31 11.08
CA GLU A 57 -26.01 3.95 10.51
C GLU A 57 -25.62 3.87 9.03
N GLU A 58 -25.56 5.01 8.34
CA GLU A 58 -25.39 5.10 6.88
C GLU A 58 -23.96 5.46 6.44
N GLN A 59 -23.00 5.56 7.35
CA GLN A 59 -21.67 6.09 7.01
C GLN A 59 -20.58 5.03 7.14
N HIS A 60 -20.20 4.43 6.01
CA HIS A 60 -19.04 3.54 5.87
C HIS A 60 -17.72 4.30 5.89
N GLY A 61 -17.42 5.05 6.98
CA GLY A 61 -16.16 5.77 7.14
C GLY A 61 -15.80 6.75 6.00
N PHE A 62 -16.67 6.96 5.02
CA PHE A 62 -16.46 7.77 3.81
C PHE A 62 -15.33 7.25 2.90
N MET A 63 -14.98 5.99 2.92
CA MET A 63 -13.92 5.43 2.09
C MET A 63 -14.42 4.27 1.21
N ASP A 64 -13.87 4.20 0.00
CA ASP A 64 -14.03 3.09 -0.94
C ASP A 64 -12.79 2.19 -0.96
N GLY A 65 -11.68 2.70 -0.46
CA GLY A 65 -10.43 1.96 -0.32
C GLY A 65 -9.52 2.47 0.79
N LEU A 66 -8.66 1.59 1.25
CA LEU A 66 -7.57 1.88 2.19
C LEU A 66 -6.25 1.56 1.50
N SER A 67 -5.28 2.48 1.51
CA SER A 67 -4.01 2.26 0.83
C SER A 67 -3.03 1.39 1.61
N LEU A 68 -2.12 0.75 0.89
CA LEU A 68 -1.01 -0.02 1.44
C LEU A 68 0.22 0.18 0.57
N HIS A 69 1.37 0.46 1.20
CA HIS A 69 2.66 0.57 0.51
C HIS A 69 3.60 -0.55 0.93
N TYR A 70 4.25 -1.18 -0.04
CA TYR A 70 5.32 -2.12 0.24
C TYR A 70 6.42 -2.10 -0.82
N TYR A 71 7.62 -1.73 -0.41
CA TYR A 71 8.81 -1.84 -1.23
C TYR A 71 9.73 -2.97 -0.75
N VAL A 72 10.23 -3.74 -1.70
CA VAL A 72 11.27 -4.73 -1.43
C VAL A 72 12.62 -4.03 -1.40
N TYR A 73 13.24 -4.00 -0.25
CA TYR A 73 14.61 -3.52 -0.03
C TYR A 73 15.53 -4.73 0.15
N PRO A 74 16.34 -5.14 -0.84
CA PRO A 74 17.15 -6.36 -0.74
C PRO A 74 18.02 -6.41 0.52
N GLU A 75 18.73 -5.31 0.82
CA GLU A 75 19.66 -5.22 1.94
C GLU A 75 19.11 -4.43 3.15
N GLY A 76 17.84 -4.05 3.11
CA GLY A 76 17.16 -3.24 4.14
C GLY A 76 17.01 -1.78 3.71
N ILE A 77 16.19 -1.03 4.46
CA ILE A 77 15.78 0.32 4.08
C ILE A 77 16.93 1.33 4.02
N GLU A 78 17.96 1.15 4.84
CA GLU A 78 19.08 2.10 4.92
C GLU A 78 20.07 1.89 3.77
N ILE A 79 20.42 0.65 3.48
CA ILE A 79 21.42 0.28 2.48
C ILE A 79 20.79 0.09 1.10
N LYS A 80 19.59 -0.48 1.05
CA LYS A 80 18.81 -0.88 -0.12
C LYS A 80 19.49 -1.92 -1.04
N GLY A 81 20.76 -1.76 -1.38
CA GLY A 81 21.52 -2.60 -2.29
C GLY A 81 21.52 -2.09 -3.73
N SER A 82 22.42 -2.60 -4.57
CA SER A 82 22.50 -2.25 -5.98
C SER A 82 21.41 -2.89 -6.82
N SER A 83 20.92 -2.16 -7.81
CA SER A 83 19.98 -2.67 -8.81
C SER A 83 20.65 -3.66 -9.78
N THR A 84 21.92 -3.46 -10.12
CA THR A 84 22.66 -4.21 -11.16
C THR A 84 23.79 -5.07 -10.62
N GLU A 85 24.46 -4.62 -9.54
CA GLU A 85 25.60 -5.35 -8.95
C GLU A 85 25.12 -6.17 -7.75
N PHE A 86 24.77 -7.43 -7.98
CA PHE A 86 24.27 -8.34 -6.96
C PHE A 86 24.68 -9.80 -7.22
N ASP A 87 24.86 -10.57 -6.17
CA ASP A 87 25.14 -11.98 -6.20
C ASP A 87 23.86 -12.84 -6.12
N GLU A 88 24.03 -14.16 -6.23
CA GLU A 88 22.94 -15.15 -6.11
C GLU A 88 22.20 -15.03 -4.77
N LYS A 89 22.92 -14.75 -3.70
CA LYS A 89 22.32 -14.61 -2.36
C LYS A 89 21.38 -13.39 -2.31
N SER A 90 21.81 -12.26 -2.85
CA SER A 90 20.98 -11.05 -2.92
C SER A 90 19.78 -11.25 -3.84
N TRP A 91 19.95 -12.01 -4.94
CA TRP A 91 18.86 -12.42 -5.82
C TRP A 91 17.75 -13.15 -5.05
N TYR A 92 18.07 -14.25 -4.38
CA TYR A 92 17.08 -15.02 -3.63
C TYR A 92 16.52 -14.27 -2.44
N LYS A 93 17.32 -13.45 -1.77
CA LYS A 93 16.88 -12.60 -0.67
C LYS A 93 15.79 -11.61 -1.13
N THR A 94 15.97 -11.02 -2.32
CA THR A 94 14.98 -10.12 -2.91
C THR A 94 13.66 -10.83 -3.20
N LEU A 95 13.72 -12.00 -3.85
CA LEU A 95 12.52 -12.77 -4.17
C LEU A 95 11.79 -13.27 -2.92
N ASN A 96 12.53 -13.71 -1.90
CA ASN A 96 11.93 -14.10 -0.62
C ASN A 96 11.22 -12.95 0.08
N LYS A 97 11.79 -11.74 0.02
CA LYS A 97 11.13 -10.55 0.57
C LYS A 97 9.86 -10.19 -0.21
N ALA A 98 9.83 -10.43 -1.53
CA ALA A 98 8.63 -10.17 -2.32
C ALA A 98 7.43 -11.02 -1.85
N VAL A 99 7.66 -12.25 -1.40
CA VAL A 99 6.60 -13.13 -0.88
C VAL A 99 5.92 -12.56 0.37
N TYR A 100 6.60 -11.70 1.12
CA TYR A 100 6.04 -11.06 2.33
C TYR A 100 4.80 -10.19 2.06
N MET A 101 4.57 -9.77 0.82
CA MET A 101 3.35 -9.08 0.41
C MET A 101 2.08 -9.88 0.76
N ASP A 102 2.11 -11.22 0.66
CA ASP A 102 0.98 -12.09 1.04
C ASP A 102 0.61 -11.95 2.52
N GLU A 103 1.63 -11.90 3.37
CA GLU A 103 1.44 -11.70 4.82
C GLU A 103 0.82 -10.33 5.12
N LEU A 104 1.34 -9.26 4.49
CA LEU A 104 0.84 -7.90 4.67
C LEU A 104 -0.64 -7.80 4.28
N ILE A 105 -0.99 -8.30 3.10
CA ILE A 105 -2.40 -8.27 2.63
C ILE A 105 -3.30 -9.05 3.57
N ARG A 106 -2.90 -10.24 4.01
CA ARG A 106 -3.70 -11.05 4.95
C ARG A 106 -3.92 -10.34 6.29
N ARG A 107 -2.89 -9.74 6.85
CA ARG A 107 -2.98 -9.11 8.18
C ARG A 107 -3.74 -7.80 8.14
N HIS A 108 -3.47 -6.91 7.17
CA HIS A 108 -4.27 -5.69 6.99
C HIS A 108 -5.72 -6.04 6.63
N GLY A 109 -5.92 -7.03 5.74
CA GLY A 109 -7.23 -7.53 5.38
C GLY A 109 -8.03 -8.06 6.56
N ALA A 110 -7.41 -8.81 7.46
CA ALA A 110 -8.06 -9.30 8.68
C ALA A 110 -8.53 -8.15 9.59
N ILE A 111 -7.74 -7.08 9.71
CA ILE A 111 -8.18 -5.89 10.46
C ILE A 111 -9.34 -5.19 9.74
N MET A 112 -9.29 -5.08 8.42
CA MET A 112 -10.38 -4.52 7.62
C MET A 112 -11.67 -5.32 7.77
N ASP A 113 -11.59 -6.65 7.84
CA ASP A 113 -12.76 -7.55 8.00
C ASP A 113 -13.51 -7.31 9.32
N GLU A 114 -12.86 -6.77 10.36
CA GLU A 114 -13.52 -6.40 11.63
C GLU A 114 -14.52 -5.22 11.44
N TYR A 115 -14.28 -4.35 10.45
CA TYR A 115 -15.07 -3.14 10.19
C TYR A 115 -15.93 -3.25 8.93
N ASP A 116 -15.50 -4.06 7.97
CA ASP A 116 -16.13 -4.26 6.66
C ASP A 116 -16.10 -5.75 6.29
N PRO A 117 -16.90 -6.59 6.95
CA PRO A 117 -16.92 -8.04 6.70
C PRO A 117 -17.40 -8.40 5.28
N ASP A 118 -18.20 -7.53 4.66
CA ASP A 118 -18.71 -7.72 3.30
C ASP A 118 -17.68 -7.33 2.21
N LYS A 119 -16.50 -6.84 2.61
CA LYS A 119 -15.39 -6.47 1.73
C LYS A 119 -15.76 -5.43 0.66
N ASN A 120 -16.58 -4.46 1.03
CA ASN A 120 -16.94 -3.34 0.16
C ASN A 120 -15.79 -2.35 -0.01
N ILE A 121 -14.92 -2.22 1.01
CA ILE A 121 -13.74 -1.36 1.00
C ILE A 121 -12.57 -2.13 0.42
N GLY A 122 -12.02 -1.64 -0.69
CA GLY A 122 -10.85 -2.24 -1.32
C GLY A 122 -9.56 -1.97 -0.55
N LEU A 123 -8.65 -2.96 -0.51
CA LEU A 123 -7.25 -2.69 -0.21
C LEU A 123 -6.58 -2.23 -1.51
N ILE A 124 -6.00 -1.04 -1.47
CA ILE A 124 -5.37 -0.38 -2.61
C ILE A 124 -3.86 -0.41 -2.38
N VAL A 125 -3.16 -1.28 -3.09
CA VAL A 125 -1.70 -1.34 -3.00
C VAL A 125 -1.16 -0.29 -3.96
N ASP A 126 -1.25 0.98 -3.56
CA ASP A 126 -1.00 2.13 -4.42
C ASP A 126 0.48 2.47 -4.62
N GLU A 127 1.39 1.87 -3.81
CA GLU A 127 2.83 1.88 -4.07
C GLU A 127 3.44 0.51 -3.75
N TRP A 128 4.09 -0.10 -4.75
CA TRP A 128 4.79 -1.37 -4.58
C TRP A 128 5.88 -1.55 -5.64
N GLY A 129 6.87 -2.37 -5.33
CA GLY A 129 7.95 -2.68 -6.24
C GLY A 129 9.25 -2.96 -5.48
N THR A 130 10.38 -2.78 -6.16
CA THR A 130 11.72 -2.83 -5.57
C THR A 130 12.28 -1.42 -5.42
N TRP A 131 13.06 -1.21 -4.38
CA TRP A 131 13.74 0.05 -4.19
C TRP A 131 15.20 -0.19 -3.87
N TYR A 132 16.07 0.29 -4.75
CA TYR A 132 17.52 0.15 -4.66
C TYR A 132 18.21 1.47 -4.32
N THR A 133 19.49 1.38 -4.03
CA THR A 133 20.36 2.56 -3.98
C THR A 133 20.38 3.22 -5.35
N CYS A 134 20.35 4.53 -5.37
CA CYS A 134 20.42 5.32 -6.61
C CYS A 134 21.70 4.98 -7.39
N GLU A 135 21.59 4.90 -8.70
CA GLU A 135 22.75 4.59 -9.55
C GLU A 135 23.87 5.63 -9.39
N PRO A 136 25.13 5.18 -9.42
CA PRO A 136 26.28 6.08 -9.35
C PRO A 136 26.23 7.16 -10.45
N GLY A 137 26.41 8.41 -10.06
CA GLY A 137 26.34 9.56 -10.97
C GLY A 137 24.93 10.08 -11.26
N ALA A 138 23.87 9.39 -10.83
CA ALA A 138 22.52 9.91 -10.90
C ALA A 138 22.25 10.90 -9.77
N ASN A 139 21.33 11.85 -9.99
CA ASN A 139 20.85 12.71 -8.92
C ASN A 139 19.99 11.88 -7.95
N PRO A 140 20.35 11.79 -6.65
CA PRO A 140 19.60 11.00 -5.68
C PRO A 140 18.12 11.41 -5.55
N GLY A 141 17.79 12.66 -5.84
CA GLY A 141 16.41 13.15 -5.80
C GLY A 141 15.51 12.60 -6.89
N PHE A 142 16.09 12.05 -7.96
CA PHE A 142 15.31 11.41 -9.05
C PHE A 142 15.06 9.92 -8.82
N LEU A 143 15.71 9.33 -7.82
CA LEU A 143 15.53 7.92 -7.43
C LEU A 143 15.76 6.92 -8.57
N TYR A 144 16.57 7.30 -9.57
CA TYR A 144 16.82 6.45 -10.73
C TYR A 144 17.48 5.13 -10.34
N GLN A 145 16.92 4.04 -10.81
CA GLN A 145 17.44 2.69 -10.70
C GLN A 145 17.22 1.91 -12.00
N GLN A 146 18.17 1.08 -12.39
CA GLN A 146 18.04 0.22 -13.55
C GLN A 146 17.19 -1.00 -13.20
N ASN A 147 16.12 -1.26 -13.95
CA ASN A 147 15.34 -2.47 -13.82
C ASN A 147 16.05 -3.68 -14.43
N THR A 148 15.91 -4.83 -13.81
CA THR A 148 16.50 -6.10 -14.24
C THR A 148 15.45 -7.22 -14.24
N MET A 149 15.85 -8.43 -14.65
CA MET A 149 14.98 -9.61 -14.54
C MET A 149 14.55 -9.89 -13.10
N ARG A 150 15.36 -9.50 -12.11
CA ARG A 150 15.02 -9.63 -10.69
C ARG A 150 13.76 -8.81 -10.35
N ASP A 151 13.64 -7.61 -10.87
CA ASP A 151 12.47 -6.74 -10.69
C ASP A 151 11.23 -7.32 -11.37
N ALA A 152 11.40 -7.86 -12.58
CA ALA A 152 10.32 -8.51 -13.30
C ALA A 152 9.77 -9.73 -12.53
N LEU A 153 10.63 -10.50 -11.88
CA LEU A 153 10.20 -11.63 -11.05
C LEU A 153 9.51 -11.17 -9.75
N VAL A 154 10.00 -10.12 -9.10
CA VAL A 154 9.30 -9.49 -7.96
C VAL A 154 7.91 -9.03 -8.38
N ALA A 155 7.80 -8.34 -9.51
CA ALA A 155 6.51 -7.92 -10.04
C ALA A 155 5.57 -9.10 -10.33
N GLY A 156 6.10 -10.17 -10.93
CA GLY A 156 5.33 -11.40 -11.18
C GLY A 156 4.84 -12.07 -9.88
N ILE A 157 5.66 -12.11 -8.84
CA ILE A 157 5.28 -12.62 -7.51
C ILE A 157 4.15 -11.76 -6.93
N HIS A 158 4.31 -10.44 -6.91
CA HIS A 158 3.31 -9.54 -6.36
C HIS A 158 1.99 -9.62 -7.12
N LEU A 159 2.01 -9.62 -8.47
CA LEU A 159 0.80 -9.75 -9.28
C LEU A 159 0.05 -11.05 -9.00
N ASN A 160 0.76 -12.17 -8.82
CA ASN A 160 0.15 -13.45 -8.43
C ASN A 160 -0.50 -13.36 -7.04
N ILE A 161 0.15 -12.68 -6.09
CA ILE A 161 -0.39 -12.46 -4.76
C ILE A 161 -1.64 -11.57 -4.81
N PHE A 162 -1.63 -10.48 -5.58
CA PHE A 162 -2.81 -9.62 -5.73
C PHE A 162 -4.00 -10.38 -6.32
N ASN A 163 -3.76 -11.20 -7.34
CA ASN A 163 -4.81 -12.06 -7.93
C ASN A 163 -5.35 -13.09 -6.93
N LYS A 164 -4.51 -13.63 -6.05
CA LYS A 164 -4.92 -14.55 -4.98
C LYS A 164 -5.87 -13.86 -3.98
N HIS A 165 -5.70 -12.57 -3.75
CA HIS A 165 -6.47 -11.75 -2.80
C HIS A 165 -7.44 -10.79 -3.48
N ILE A 166 -7.97 -11.14 -4.65
CA ILE A 166 -8.86 -10.28 -5.46
C ILE A 166 -10.16 -9.89 -4.73
N ASP A 167 -10.55 -10.65 -3.73
CA ASP A 167 -11.69 -10.34 -2.87
C ASP A 167 -11.48 -9.06 -2.06
N ARG A 168 -10.24 -8.72 -1.69
CA ARG A 168 -9.88 -7.53 -0.92
C ARG A 168 -9.03 -6.54 -1.72
N VAL A 169 -8.06 -6.98 -2.52
CA VAL A 169 -7.22 -6.10 -3.34
C VAL A 169 -7.98 -5.66 -4.59
N LYS A 170 -8.22 -4.36 -4.74
CA LYS A 170 -8.99 -3.80 -5.87
C LYS A 170 -8.14 -3.00 -6.85
N MET A 171 -6.97 -2.56 -6.44
CA MET A 171 -6.03 -1.81 -7.27
C MET A 171 -4.61 -2.04 -6.79
N ALA A 172 -3.65 -2.05 -7.71
CA ALA A 172 -2.23 -2.12 -7.40
C ALA A 172 -1.44 -1.28 -8.41
N ASN A 173 -0.71 -0.29 -7.93
CA ASN A 173 0.03 0.67 -8.75
C ASN A 173 1.53 0.44 -8.60
N LEU A 174 2.16 -0.06 -9.65
CA LEU A 174 3.61 -0.24 -9.66
C LEU A 174 4.31 1.13 -9.56
N ALA A 175 5.21 1.27 -8.64
CA ALA A 175 6.11 2.40 -8.47
C ALA A 175 7.58 1.91 -8.44
N GLN A 176 8.54 2.60 -8.99
CA GLN A 176 8.45 3.91 -9.64
C GLN A 176 8.72 3.71 -11.15
N ILE A 177 8.07 4.51 -11.96
CA ILE A 177 8.24 4.48 -13.43
C ILE A 177 8.97 5.73 -13.86
#